data_4ae0173bb5ab6188a990c9100baefa38
#
_entry.id   4ae0173bb5ab6188a990c9100baefa38
#
_cell.length_a   1.000
_cell.length_b   1.000
_cell.length_c   1.000
_cell.angle_alpha   90.00
_cell.angle_beta   90.00
_cell.angle_gamma   90.00
#
_symmetry.space_group_name_H-M   'P 1'
#
loop_
_entity.id
_entity.type
_entity.pdbx_description
1 polymer ?
#
loop_
_entity_poly.entity_id
_entity_poly.type
_entity_poly.pdbx_seq_one_letter_code
_entity_poly.pdbx_strand_id
1 'polypeptide(L)' 'MKRALLDALQARYEAEIAEADAVVNIYLEKSVGIGEHPQFIEEIDKQVLRIADAQEKIEVLKSFESEKQAL' A
#
# COMPACT_ATOMS: atom_id res chain seq x y z
N MET A 1 18.94 15.91 -5.93
CA MET A 1 18.78 15.19 -4.66
C MET A 1 17.32 15.03 -4.27
N LYS A 2 16.59 16.13 -4.27
CA LYS A 2 15.17 16.06 -3.90
C LYS A 2 14.38 15.09 -4.78
N ARG A 3 14.59 15.16 -6.10
CA ARG A 3 13.85 14.32 -7.02
C ARG A 3 14.14 12.83 -6.76
N ALA A 4 15.41 12.54 -6.52
CA ALA A 4 15.80 11.15 -6.30
C ALA A 4 15.18 10.59 -5.03
N LEU A 5 15.09 11.42 -3.99
CA LEU A 5 14.48 10.96 -2.74
C LEU A 5 12.98 10.75 -2.90
N LEU A 6 12.31 11.65 -3.60
CA LEU A 6 10.88 11.49 -3.82
C LEU A 6 10.58 10.29 -4.68
N ASP A 7 11.40 10.06 -5.71
CA ASP A 7 11.21 8.89 -6.55
C ASP A 7 11.40 7.59 -5.77
N ALA A 8 12.39 7.57 -4.88
CA ALA A 8 12.64 6.39 -4.09
C ALA A 8 11.48 6.11 -3.14
N LEU A 9 10.93 7.15 -2.54
CA LEU A 9 9.78 6.97 -1.66
C LEU A 9 8.56 6.47 -2.43
N GLN A 10 8.33 7.03 -3.59
CA GLN A 10 7.19 6.59 -4.38
C GLN A 10 7.33 5.12 -4.78
N ALA A 11 8.53 4.72 -5.20
CA ALA A 11 8.77 3.33 -5.55
C ALA A 11 8.54 2.41 -4.36
N ARG A 12 8.93 2.86 -3.18
CA ARG A 12 8.72 2.09 -1.97
C ARG A 12 7.23 1.88 -1.70
N TYR A 13 6.44 2.95 -1.82
CA TYR A 13 5.01 2.85 -1.56
C TYR A 13 4.31 2.01 -2.62
N GLU A 14 4.75 2.12 -3.87
CA GLU A 14 4.17 1.28 -4.91
C GLU A 14 4.48 -0.19 -4.68
N ALA A 15 5.66 -0.48 -4.17
CA ALA A 15 6.01 -1.85 -3.84
C ALA A 15 5.15 -2.38 -2.68
N GLU A 16 4.85 -1.52 -1.70
CA GLU A 16 3.97 -1.91 -0.61
C GLU A 16 2.59 -2.26 -1.13
N ILE A 17 2.08 -1.47 -2.05
CA ILE A 17 0.76 -1.74 -2.61
C ILE A 17 0.78 -3.07 -3.36
N ALA A 18 1.80 -3.28 -4.18
CA ALA A 18 1.88 -4.50 -4.98
C ALA A 18 1.97 -5.73 -4.09
N GLU A 19 2.77 -5.64 -3.04
CA GLU A 19 2.93 -6.77 -2.14
C GLU A 19 1.63 -7.06 -1.40
N ALA A 20 1.02 -6.02 -0.86
CA ALA A 20 -0.21 -6.22 -0.10
C ALA A 20 -1.33 -6.74 -0.99
N ASP A 21 -1.41 -6.23 -2.22
CA ASP A 21 -2.40 -6.70 -3.16
C ASP A 21 -2.22 -8.19 -3.46
N ALA A 22 -0.98 -8.61 -3.65
CA ALA A 22 -0.70 -10.02 -3.91
C ALA A 22 -1.12 -10.88 -2.74
N VAL A 23 -0.84 -10.43 -1.52
CA VAL A 23 -1.21 -11.18 -0.33
C VAL A 23 -2.72 -11.31 -0.20
N VAL A 24 -3.43 -10.21 -0.45
CA VAL A 24 -4.89 -10.25 -0.40
C VAL A 24 -5.43 -11.29 -1.37
N ASN A 25 -4.88 -11.30 -2.58
CA ASN A 25 -5.37 -12.24 -3.58
C ASN A 25 -5.10 -13.68 -3.19
N ILE A 26 -3.97 -13.94 -2.55
CA ILE A 26 -3.69 -15.28 -2.08
C ILE A 26 -4.72 -15.71 -1.03
N TYR A 27 -5.04 -14.83 -0.09
CA TYR A 27 -6.03 -15.17 0.92
C TYR A 27 -7.41 -15.37 0.31
N LEU A 28 -7.78 -14.53 -0.64
CA LEU A 28 -9.09 -14.67 -1.25
C LEU A 28 -9.23 -15.99 -1.99
N GLU A 29 -8.17 -16.43 -2.63
CA GLU A 29 -8.22 -17.70 -3.33
C GLU A 29 -8.27 -18.88 -2.40
N LYS A 30 -7.52 -18.81 -1.31
CA LYS A 30 -7.41 -19.94 -0.42
C LYS A 30 -8.55 -20.05 0.56
N SER A 31 -9.22 -18.95 0.83
CA SER A 31 -10.26 -18.96 1.84
C SER A 31 -11.42 -19.88 1.46
N VAL A 32 -11.58 -20.14 0.18
CA VAL A 32 -12.67 -20.97 -0.29
C VAL A 32 -12.61 -22.37 0.27
N GLY A 33 -11.42 -22.91 0.42
CA GLY A 33 -11.31 -24.29 0.86
C GLY A 33 -11.13 -24.45 2.34
N ILE A 34 -10.94 -23.37 3.07
CA ILE A 34 -10.60 -23.51 4.47
C ILE A 34 -11.65 -22.96 5.39
N GLY A 35 -12.38 -22.10 4.94
CA GLY A 35 -13.64 -21.67 5.49
C GLY A 35 -13.77 -21.25 6.92
N GLU A 36 -12.97 -21.66 7.83
CA GLU A 36 -13.26 -21.29 9.18
C GLU A 36 -12.11 -20.70 9.91
N HIS A 37 -11.28 -19.96 9.21
CA HIS A 37 -10.22 -19.24 9.87
C HIS A 37 -10.64 -17.80 10.02
N PRO A 38 -11.08 -17.41 11.18
CA PRO A 38 -11.45 -16.01 11.39
C PRO A 38 -10.27 -15.09 11.15
N GLN A 39 -9.06 -15.63 11.21
CA GLN A 39 -7.88 -14.82 10.97
C GLN A 39 -7.79 -14.31 9.54
N PHE A 40 -8.50 -14.95 8.60
CA PHE A 40 -8.48 -14.43 7.23
C PHE A 40 -8.98 -13.00 7.16
N ILE A 41 -10.06 -12.71 7.90
CA ILE A 41 -10.61 -11.36 7.88
C ILE A 41 -9.59 -10.37 8.42
N GLU A 42 -8.97 -10.69 9.53
CA GLU A 42 -8.01 -9.78 10.14
C GLU A 42 -6.78 -9.61 9.29
N GLU A 43 -6.30 -10.70 8.67
CA GLU A 43 -5.11 -10.60 7.86
C GLU A 43 -5.37 -9.80 6.60
N ILE A 44 -6.51 -10.00 5.97
CA ILE A 44 -6.87 -9.22 4.80
C ILE A 44 -7.02 -7.76 5.17
N ASP A 45 -7.62 -7.49 6.32
CA ASP A 45 -7.79 -6.12 6.77
C ASP A 45 -6.44 -5.42 6.95
N LYS A 46 -5.45 -6.14 7.49
CA LYS A 46 -4.12 -5.56 7.63
C LYS A 46 -3.54 -5.17 6.28
N GLN A 47 -3.74 -6.01 5.27
CA GLN A 47 -3.21 -5.71 3.96
C GLN A 47 -3.95 -4.55 3.32
N VAL A 48 -5.26 -4.48 3.54
CA VAL A 48 -6.02 -3.35 3.03
C VAL A 48 -5.53 -2.05 3.66
N LEU A 49 -5.20 -2.09 4.95
CA LEU A 49 -4.64 -0.91 5.60
C LEU A 49 -3.30 -0.52 4.97
N ARG A 50 -2.45 -1.48 4.67
CA ARG A 50 -1.18 -1.18 4.02
C ARG A 50 -1.40 -0.48 2.68
N ILE A 51 -2.36 -0.96 1.91
CA ILE A 51 -2.66 -0.35 0.63
C ILE A 51 -3.16 1.07 0.82
N ALA A 52 -4.09 1.25 1.74
CA ALA A 52 -4.65 2.57 1.99
C ALA A 52 -3.58 3.56 2.46
N ASP A 53 -2.72 3.12 3.38
CA ASP A 53 -1.65 3.99 3.86
C ASP A 53 -0.70 4.36 2.73
N ALA A 54 -0.30 3.38 1.92
CA ALA A 54 0.64 3.65 0.86
C ALA A 54 0.05 4.58 -0.19
N GLN A 55 -1.22 4.38 -0.53
CA GLN A 55 -1.89 5.26 -1.49
C GLN A 55 -1.96 6.68 -0.96
N GLU A 56 -2.25 6.82 0.31
CA GLU A 56 -2.30 8.15 0.88
C GLU A 56 -0.93 8.80 0.92
N LYS A 57 0.10 8.01 1.23
CA LYS A 57 1.47 8.54 1.24
C LYS A 57 1.88 9.02 -0.14
N ILE A 58 1.50 8.28 -1.18
CA ILE A 58 1.80 8.72 -2.54
C ILE A 58 1.11 10.06 -2.82
N GLU A 59 -0.12 10.18 -2.38
CA GLU A 59 -0.84 11.42 -2.56
C GLU A 59 -0.14 12.58 -1.84
N VAL A 60 0.33 12.31 -0.63
CA VAL A 60 1.05 13.33 0.13
C VAL A 60 2.35 13.72 -0.57
N LEU A 61 3.03 12.77 -1.20
CA LEU A 61 4.26 13.09 -1.91
C LEU A 61 4.05 14.14 -2.99
N LYS A 62 2.90 14.13 -3.60
CA LYS A 62 2.62 15.10 -4.66
C LYS A 62 2.72 16.54 -4.16
N SER A 63 2.39 16.74 -2.89
CA SER A 63 2.47 18.08 -2.34
C SER A 63 3.90 18.55 -2.20
N PHE A 64 4.85 17.64 -2.14
CA PHE A 64 6.25 18.01 -2.03
C PHE A 64 6.93 18.14 -3.39
N GLU A 65 6.24 17.72 -4.44
CA GLU A 65 6.79 17.86 -5.79
C GLU A 65 6.52 19.22 -6.37
N SER A 66 5.56 19.92 -5.82
CA SER A 66 5.14 21.20 -6.34
C SER A 66 5.92 22.32 -5.69
N GLU A 67 6.36 23.28 -6.50
CA GLU A 67 7.00 24.46 -5.97
C GLU A 67 6.05 25.27 -5.09
N LYS A 68 4.80 25.15 -5.35
CA LYS A 68 3.81 25.93 -4.59
C LYS A 68 3.71 25.48 -3.16
N GLN A 69 4.19 24.32 -2.88
CA GLN A 69 4.21 23.82 -1.52
C GLN A 69 5.06 24.68 -0.62
N ALA A 70 5.98 25.39 -1.18
CA ALA A 70 6.88 26.20 -0.37
C ALA A 70 6.14 27.30 0.37
N LEU A 71 4.95 27.58 0.02
CA LEU A 71 4.16 28.55 0.74
C LEU A 71 3.65 28.02 2.04
#